data_308a754a45f6114a56fb38c8ace3c8cf
#
_entry.id   308a754a45f6114a56fb38c8ace3c8cf
#
_cell.length_a   1.000
_cell.length_b   1.000
_cell.length_c   1.000
_cell.angle_alpha   90.00
_cell.angle_beta   90.00
_cell.angle_gamma   90.00
#
_symmetry.space_group_name_H-M   'P 1'
#
loop_
_entity.id
_entity.type
_entity.pdbx_description
1 polymer ?
#
loop_
_entity_poly.entity_id
_entity_poly.type
_entity_poly.pdbx_seq_one_letter_code
_entity_poly.pdbx_strand_id
1 'polypeptide(L)'
;VALPTLGAVESLTGGLFASKVVNNANVSHYFRGSLVLYDKDLKAKIGVNVDKGVINSQAALDMAKQGQKWLGVDICVAFTGNAGPTSQENRPVGEVYVAINEKVWQLNLKGDRNQIRAQAVNFAFKKLSKTFNWPIS
;
A
#
# COMPACT_ATOMS: atom_id res chain seq x y z
N VAL A 1 8.44 23.48 -9.51
CA VAL A 1 8.76 22.68 -8.32
C VAL A 1 8.58 21.20 -8.65
N ALA A 2 9.62 20.43 -8.41
CA ALA A 2 9.55 18.99 -8.63
C ALA A 2 8.59 18.34 -7.63
N LEU A 3 7.82 17.36 -8.09
CA LEU A 3 7.00 16.56 -7.20
C LEU A 3 7.89 15.69 -6.31
N PRO A 4 7.49 15.39 -5.07
CA PRO A 4 8.20 14.42 -4.26
C PRO A 4 8.19 13.04 -4.93
N THR A 5 9.20 12.23 -4.66
CA THR A 5 9.28 10.89 -5.22
C THR A 5 8.31 9.94 -4.52
N LEU A 6 7.74 9.03 -5.29
CA LEU A 6 6.70 8.10 -4.85
C LEU A 6 7.16 6.66 -5.02
N GLY A 7 6.88 5.85 -4.03
CA GLY A 7 7.04 4.41 -4.10
C GLY A 7 5.94 3.72 -3.33
N ALA A 8 5.93 2.40 -3.36
CA ALA A 8 4.91 1.63 -2.66
C ALA A 8 5.44 0.28 -2.19
N VAL A 9 4.76 -0.28 -1.20
CA VAL A 9 4.93 -1.68 -0.77
C VAL A 9 3.54 -2.32 -0.81
N GLU A 10 3.38 -3.29 -1.67
CA GLU A 10 2.08 -3.90 -1.94
C GLU A 10 2.04 -5.34 -1.45
N SER A 11 0.97 -5.71 -0.80
CA SER A 11 0.66 -7.09 -0.43
C SER A 11 -0.56 -7.56 -1.22
N LEU A 12 -1.76 -7.38 -0.68
CA LEU A 12 -2.98 -7.85 -1.36
C LEU A 12 -3.21 -7.21 -2.72
N THR A 13 -2.69 -6.04 -2.96
CA THR A 13 -2.86 -5.33 -4.23
C THR A 13 -2.00 -5.91 -5.35
N GLY A 14 -0.92 -6.62 -5.01
CA GLY A 14 -0.15 -7.43 -5.96
C GLY A 14 0.40 -6.71 -7.17
N GLY A 15 0.71 -5.42 -7.04
CA GLY A 15 1.20 -4.60 -8.14
C GLY A 15 0.13 -3.73 -8.79
N LEU A 16 -1.12 -3.84 -8.36
CA LEU A 16 -2.23 -3.06 -8.94
C LEU A 16 -2.03 -1.56 -8.75
N PHE A 17 -1.50 -1.13 -7.58
CA PHE A 17 -1.21 0.28 -7.35
C PHE A 17 -0.18 0.79 -8.35
N ALA A 18 0.95 0.10 -8.48
CA ALA A 18 1.99 0.47 -9.43
C ALA A 18 1.46 0.49 -10.86
N SER A 19 0.66 -0.52 -11.23
CA SER A 19 0.08 -0.60 -12.57
C SER A 19 -0.81 0.61 -12.87
N LYS A 20 -1.61 1.06 -11.90
CA LYS A 20 -2.46 2.24 -12.08
C LYS A 20 -1.67 3.54 -12.07
N VAL A 21 -0.63 3.64 -11.25
CA VAL A 21 0.23 4.82 -11.22
C VAL A 21 0.84 5.08 -12.59
N VAL A 22 1.35 4.03 -13.24
CA VAL A 22 2.05 4.18 -14.52
C VAL A 22 1.11 4.47 -15.69
N ASN A 23 -0.21 4.49 -15.47
CA ASN A 23 -1.16 5.00 -16.46
C ASN A 23 -1.10 6.52 -16.62
N ASN A 24 -0.50 7.21 -15.66
CA ASN A 24 -0.41 8.67 -15.69
C ASN A 24 0.75 9.13 -16.57
N ALA A 25 0.53 10.19 -17.34
CA ALA A 25 1.57 10.79 -18.16
C ALA A 25 2.68 11.37 -17.26
N ASN A 26 3.91 11.33 -17.73
CA ASN A 26 5.09 11.87 -17.04
C ASN A 26 5.39 11.21 -15.70
N VAL A 27 4.88 10.01 -15.48
CA VAL A 27 5.01 9.26 -14.22
C VAL A 27 6.48 9.03 -13.82
N SER A 28 7.37 8.90 -14.79
CA SER A 28 8.79 8.66 -14.53
C SER A 28 9.47 9.82 -13.82
N HIS A 29 8.88 11.01 -13.81
CA HIS A 29 9.44 12.16 -13.10
C HIS A 29 9.32 11.99 -11.58
N TYR A 30 8.42 11.15 -11.07
CA TYR A 30 8.21 11.03 -9.63
C TYR A 30 8.10 9.59 -9.11
N PHE A 31 7.63 8.65 -9.90
CA PHE A 31 7.43 7.27 -9.44
C PHE A 31 8.71 6.46 -9.59
N ARG A 32 9.16 5.86 -8.48
CA ARG A 32 10.42 5.08 -8.47
C ARG A 32 10.18 3.58 -8.55
N GLY A 33 9.06 3.11 -8.03
CA GLY A 33 8.75 1.68 -8.08
C GLY A 33 7.90 1.22 -6.92
N SER A 34 7.62 -0.08 -6.93
CA SER A 34 6.86 -0.72 -5.88
C SER A 34 7.48 -2.07 -5.55
N LEU A 35 7.50 -2.42 -4.27
CA LEU A 35 7.88 -3.75 -3.80
C LEU A 35 6.60 -4.54 -3.59
N VAL A 36 6.45 -5.64 -4.30
CA VAL A 36 5.32 -6.55 -4.09
C VAL A 36 5.78 -7.65 -3.14
N LEU A 37 5.40 -7.54 -1.88
CA LEU A 37 5.80 -8.46 -0.81
C LEU A 37 4.54 -9.13 -0.27
N TYR A 38 4.07 -10.12 -0.99
CA TYR A 38 2.81 -10.79 -0.66
C TYR A 38 2.94 -11.66 0.57
N ASP A 39 4.06 -12.35 0.68
CA ASP A 39 4.33 -13.29 1.76
C ASP A 39 4.84 -12.59 3.02
N LYS A 40 4.44 -13.13 4.17
CA LYS A 40 4.84 -12.63 5.48
C LYS A 40 6.37 -12.60 5.64
N ASP A 41 7.05 -13.65 5.19
CA ASP A 41 8.51 -13.76 5.33
C ASP A 41 9.24 -12.70 4.50
N LEU A 42 8.70 -12.34 3.34
CA LEU A 42 9.25 -11.27 2.51
C LEU A 42 9.11 -9.91 3.19
N LYS A 43 7.98 -9.68 3.88
CA LYS A 43 7.82 -8.46 4.67
C LYS A 43 8.87 -8.38 5.79
N ALA A 44 9.10 -9.50 6.47
CA ALA A 44 10.12 -9.57 7.53
C ALA A 44 11.51 -9.26 7.00
N LYS A 45 11.82 -9.69 5.78
CA LYS A 45 13.14 -9.46 5.16
C LYS A 45 13.48 -7.99 4.98
N ILE A 46 12.49 -7.13 4.77
CA ILE A 46 12.75 -5.68 4.65
C ILE A 46 12.66 -4.95 5.99
N GLY A 47 12.41 -5.67 7.08
CA GLY A 47 12.40 -5.10 8.42
C GLY A 47 11.02 -4.85 9.02
N VAL A 48 9.96 -5.39 8.42
CA VAL A 48 8.62 -5.30 8.99
C VAL A 48 8.50 -6.25 10.17
N ASN A 49 7.98 -5.75 11.30
CA ASN A 49 7.70 -6.60 12.45
C ASN A 49 6.43 -7.40 12.16
N VAL A 50 6.58 -8.72 12.07
CA VAL A 50 5.48 -9.64 11.74
C VAL A 50 5.02 -10.48 12.94
N ASP A 51 5.54 -10.20 14.14
CA ASP A 51 5.28 -11.00 15.34
C ASP A 51 3.78 -11.03 15.72
N LYS A 52 3.06 -9.96 15.43
CA LYS A 52 1.62 -9.85 15.70
C LYS A 52 0.78 -10.01 14.43
N GLY A 53 1.31 -10.69 13.42
CA GLY A 53 0.68 -10.82 12.14
C GLY A 53 0.95 -9.64 11.22
N VAL A 54 0.28 -9.62 10.07
CA VAL A 54 0.49 -8.59 9.05
C VAL A 54 -0.79 -7.84 8.68
N ILE A 55 -1.93 -8.21 9.24
CA ILE A 55 -3.22 -7.51 9.01
C ILE A 55 -3.49 -6.62 10.22
N ASN A 56 -2.76 -5.51 10.30
CA ASN A 56 -2.90 -4.53 11.37
C ASN A 56 -2.22 -3.22 10.98
N SER A 57 -2.50 -2.16 11.74
CA SER A 57 -1.97 -0.82 11.48
C SER A 57 -0.45 -0.77 11.56
N GLN A 58 0.14 -1.46 12.53
CA GLN A 58 1.58 -1.43 12.72
C GLN A 58 2.32 -2.03 11.53
N ALA A 59 1.81 -3.15 11.00
CA ALA A 59 2.42 -3.78 9.82
C ALA A 59 2.38 -2.83 8.62
N ALA A 60 1.26 -2.14 8.39
CA ALA A 60 1.16 -1.17 7.30
C ALA A 60 2.15 -0.02 7.47
N LEU A 61 2.24 0.53 8.68
CA LEU A 61 3.19 1.61 8.99
C LEU A 61 4.64 1.16 8.80
N ASP A 62 4.97 -0.04 9.26
CA ASP A 62 6.32 -0.61 9.07
C ASP A 62 6.63 -0.82 7.60
N MET A 63 5.66 -1.31 6.83
CA MET A 63 5.83 -1.50 5.38
C MET A 63 6.14 -0.18 4.69
N ALA A 64 5.39 0.87 5.02
CA ALA A 64 5.63 2.20 4.44
C ALA A 64 7.00 2.73 4.84
N LYS A 65 7.38 2.62 6.11
CA LYS A 65 8.67 3.08 6.62
C LYS A 65 9.84 2.35 5.97
N GLN A 66 9.78 1.02 5.94
CA GLN A 66 10.86 0.23 5.36
C GLN A 66 10.94 0.38 3.84
N GLY A 67 9.77 0.47 3.19
CA GLY A 67 9.72 0.74 1.76
C GLY A 67 10.32 2.09 1.39
N GLN A 68 10.04 3.10 2.20
CA GLN A 68 10.62 4.44 2.01
C GLN A 68 12.15 4.39 2.01
N LYS A 69 12.73 3.62 2.94
CA LYS A 69 14.18 3.44 3.04
C LYS A 69 14.73 2.64 1.85
N TRP A 70 14.10 1.50 1.54
CA TRP A 70 14.57 0.62 0.47
C TRP A 70 14.51 1.27 -0.90
N LEU A 71 13.44 2.03 -1.17
CA LEU A 71 13.24 2.68 -2.46
C LEU A 71 13.86 4.07 -2.52
N GLY A 72 14.24 4.63 -1.38
CA GLY A 72 14.82 5.98 -1.32
C GLY A 72 13.84 7.04 -1.78
N VAL A 73 12.56 6.93 -1.39
CA VAL A 73 11.50 7.83 -1.85
C VAL A 73 11.02 8.73 -0.74
N ASP A 74 10.43 9.86 -1.13
CA ASP A 74 9.87 10.82 -0.19
C ASP A 74 8.53 10.34 0.37
N ILE A 75 7.72 9.69 -0.48
CA ILE A 75 6.39 9.18 -0.11
C ILE A 75 6.33 7.71 -0.45
N CYS A 76 5.96 6.89 0.54
CA CYS A 76 5.75 5.47 0.33
C CYS A 76 4.35 5.08 0.79
N VAL A 77 3.60 4.42 -0.09
CA VAL A 77 2.26 3.91 0.18
C VAL A 77 2.35 2.41 0.45
N ALA A 78 1.72 1.94 1.50
CA ALA A 78 1.72 0.52 1.83
C ALA A 78 0.29 -0.02 1.94
N PHE A 79 0.12 -1.27 1.52
CA PHE A 79 -1.18 -1.96 1.53
C PHE A 79 -1.00 -3.32 2.18
N THR A 80 -1.80 -3.62 3.20
CA THR A 80 -1.87 -4.96 3.76
C THR A 80 -3.31 -5.25 4.18
N GLY A 81 -3.73 -6.51 4.12
CA GLY A 81 -5.09 -6.84 4.50
C GLY A 81 -5.57 -8.15 3.92
N ASN A 82 -6.86 -8.41 4.10
CA ASN A 82 -7.50 -9.63 3.69
C ASN A 82 -8.48 -9.37 2.54
N ALA A 83 -8.09 -9.79 1.33
CA ALA A 83 -8.93 -9.63 0.15
C ALA A 83 -10.00 -10.74 0.04
N GLY A 84 -9.89 -11.80 0.83
CA GLY A 84 -10.83 -12.92 0.80
C GLY A 84 -10.52 -13.92 -0.32
N PRO A 85 -11.43 -14.88 -0.56
CA PRO A 85 -12.73 -15.08 0.09
C PRO A 85 -12.68 -15.65 1.51
N THR A 86 -11.54 -16.16 1.96
CA THR A 86 -11.41 -16.73 3.31
C THR A 86 -10.77 -15.73 4.26
N SER A 87 -11.12 -15.82 5.54
CA SER A 87 -10.48 -14.98 6.56
C SER A 87 -9.05 -15.43 6.79
N GLN A 88 -8.20 -14.48 7.20
CA GLN A 88 -6.80 -14.72 7.56
C GLN A 88 -6.52 -14.08 8.91
N GLU A 89 -5.69 -14.71 9.73
CA GLU A 89 -5.30 -14.21 11.06
C GLU A 89 -6.51 -13.88 11.94
N ASN A 90 -7.63 -14.59 11.76
CA ASN A 90 -8.91 -14.31 12.43
C ASN A 90 -9.44 -12.90 12.15
N ARG A 91 -9.00 -12.28 11.05
CA ARG A 91 -9.49 -10.96 10.64
C ARG A 91 -10.52 -11.12 9.52
N PRO A 92 -11.58 -10.31 9.53
CA PRO A 92 -12.64 -10.45 8.53
C PRO A 92 -12.15 -10.09 7.12
N VAL A 93 -12.81 -10.68 6.13
CA VAL A 93 -12.60 -10.35 4.73
C VAL A 93 -12.93 -8.88 4.52
N GLY A 94 -12.04 -8.16 3.83
CA GLY A 94 -12.20 -6.72 3.56
C GLY A 94 -11.55 -5.82 4.57
N GLU A 95 -10.99 -6.36 5.64
CA GLU A 95 -10.20 -5.56 6.56
C GLU A 95 -8.85 -5.27 5.93
N VAL A 96 -8.61 -4.01 5.57
CA VAL A 96 -7.43 -3.56 4.82
C VAL A 96 -6.85 -2.34 5.53
N TYR A 97 -5.54 -2.25 5.54
CA TYR A 97 -4.81 -1.11 6.08
C TYR A 97 -4.01 -0.47 4.97
N VAL A 98 -4.17 0.83 4.83
CA VAL A 98 -3.39 1.63 3.89
C VAL A 98 -2.57 2.62 4.70
N ALA A 99 -1.26 2.64 4.48
CA ALA A 99 -0.39 3.62 5.12
C ALA A 99 0.24 4.50 4.05
N ILE A 100 0.42 5.77 4.38
CA ILE A 100 1.19 6.71 3.58
C ILE A 100 2.16 7.39 4.54
N ASN A 101 3.41 7.02 4.47
CA ASN A 101 4.44 7.43 5.41
C ASN A 101 4.00 7.12 6.85
N GLU A 102 3.76 8.14 7.68
CA GLU A 102 3.43 7.98 9.10
C GLU A 102 1.93 7.94 9.38
N LYS A 103 1.09 8.01 8.35
CA LYS A 103 -0.36 7.97 8.49
C LYS A 103 -0.89 6.60 8.07
N VAL A 104 -1.89 6.11 8.79
CA VAL A 104 -2.51 4.82 8.48
C VAL A 104 -4.01 4.89 8.63
N TRP A 105 -4.73 4.20 7.75
CA TRP A 105 -6.19 4.10 7.78
C TRP A 105 -6.59 2.63 7.74
N GLN A 106 -7.55 2.28 8.57
CA GLN A 106 -8.20 0.98 8.52
C GLN A 106 -9.46 1.11 7.68
N LEU A 107 -9.60 0.20 6.70
CA LEU A 107 -10.76 0.13 5.82
C LEU A 107 -11.50 -1.18 6.07
N ASN A 108 -12.82 -1.15 5.97
CA ASN A 108 -13.67 -2.33 6.02
C ASN A 108 -14.41 -2.40 4.69
N LEU A 109 -13.77 -3.03 3.72
CA LEU A 109 -14.23 -3.02 2.34
C LEU A 109 -15.17 -4.19 2.06
N LYS A 110 -16.06 -4.00 1.09
CA LYS A 110 -17.06 -5.00 0.71
C LYS A 110 -16.90 -5.37 -0.75
N GLY A 111 -17.24 -6.60 -1.06
CA GLY A 111 -17.20 -7.12 -2.43
C GLY A 111 -16.32 -8.34 -2.54
N ASP A 112 -16.09 -8.75 -3.79
CA ASP A 112 -15.20 -9.88 -4.06
C ASP A 112 -13.73 -9.45 -3.94
N ARG A 113 -12.85 -10.41 -4.10
CA ARG A 113 -11.41 -10.22 -3.98
C ARG A 113 -10.88 -9.06 -4.84
N ASN A 114 -11.30 -9.02 -6.11
CA ASN A 114 -10.82 -7.99 -7.03
C ASN A 114 -11.41 -6.62 -6.70
N GLN A 115 -12.66 -6.57 -6.25
CA GLN A 115 -13.30 -5.31 -5.82
C GLN A 115 -12.62 -4.74 -4.58
N ILE A 116 -12.25 -5.58 -3.62
CA ILE A 116 -11.55 -5.14 -2.41
C ILE A 116 -10.19 -4.55 -2.77
N ARG A 117 -9.43 -5.23 -3.63
CA ARG A 117 -8.13 -4.75 -4.09
C ARG A 117 -8.24 -3.39 -4.82
N ALA A 118 -9.21 -3.26 -5.72
CA ALA A 118 -9.45 -2.03 -6.46
C ALA A 118 -9.84 -0.87 -5.53
N GLN A 119 -10.70 -1.13 -4.56
CA GLN A 119 -11.12 -0.11 -3.59
C GLN A 119 -9.95 0.37 -2.74
N ALA A 120 -9.05 -0.53 -2.33
CA ALA A 120 -7.86 -0.16 -1.56
C ALA A 120 -6.97 0.79 -2.35
N VAL A 121 -6.73 0.49 -3.62
CA VAL A 121 -5.91 1.34 -4.50
C VAL A 121 -6.57 2.70 -4.73
N ASN A 122 -7.87 2.71 -5.01
CA ASN A 122 -8.62 3.96 -5.21
C ASN A 122 -8.59 4.84 -3.96
N PHE A 123 -8.68 4.24 -2.78
CA PHE A 123 -8.56 4.97 -1.52
C PHE A 123 -7.20 5.66 -1.42
N ALA A 124 -6.13 4.95 -1.75
CA ALA A 124 -4.77 5.51 -1.71
C ALA A 124 -4.63 6.71 -2.66
N PHE A 125 -5.17 6.62 -3.87
CA PHE A 125 -5.13 7.75 -4.81
C PHE A 125 -5.87 8.97 -4.26
N LYS A 126 -7.03 8.76 -3.65
CA LYS A 126 -7.78 9.86 -3.03
C LYS A 126 -6.99 10.53 -1.92
N LYS A 127 -6.31 9.73 -1.09
CA LYS A 127 -5.51 10.27 0.02
C LYS A 127 -4.27 10.99 -0.49
N LEU A 128 -3.61 10.48 -1.51
CA LEU A 128 -2.46 11.15 -2.13
C LEU A 128 -2.89 12.50 -2.70
N SER A 129 -4.00 12.53 -3.43
CA SER A 129 -4.52 13.76 -4.02
C SER A 129 -4.87 14.80 -2.96
N LYS A 130 -5.57 14.39 -1.90
CA LYS A 130 -6.02 15.30 -0.82
C LYS A 130 -4.89 15.75 0.09
N THR A 131 -4.10 14.80 0.57
CA THR A 131 -3.10 15.05 1.62
C THR A 131 -1.83 15.68 1.08
N PHE A 132 -1.42 15.27 -0.11
CA PHE A 132 -0.16 15.66 -0.71
C PHE A 132 -0.35 16.50 -1.98
N ASN A 133 -1.59 16.84 -2.32
CA ASN A 133 -1.93 17.59 -3.53
C ASN A 133 -1.34 16.93 -4.79
N TRP A 134 -1.40 15.62 -4.86
CA TRP A 134 -0.79 14.84 -5.91
C TRP A 134 -1.70 14.76 -7.14
N PRO A 135 -1.23 15.12 -8.34
CA PRO A 135 -2.05 15.09 -9.56
C PRO A 135 -2.09 13.68 -10.17
N ILE A 136 -2.61 12.72 -9.41
CA ILE A 136 -2.61 11.32 -9.80
C ILE A 136 -4.02 10.74 -9.65
N SER A 137 -4.40 9.88 -10.57
CA SER A 137 -5.73 9.27 -10.55
C SER A 137 -5.68 7.80 -10.94
#